data_4bb02cfdaa49f9e3ae57ff75a597bbd1
#
_entry.id   4bb02cfdaa49f9e3ae57ff75a597bbd1
#
_cell.length_a   1.000
_cell.length_b   1.000
_cell.length_c   1.000
_cell.angle_alpha   90.00
_cell.angle_beta   90.00
_cell.angle_gamma   90.00
#
_symmetry.space_group_name_H-M   'P 1'
#
loop_
_entity.id
_entity.type
_entity.pdbx_description
1 polymer ?
#
loop_
_entity_poly.entity_id
_entity_poly.type
_entity_poly.pdbx_seq_one_letter_code
_entity_poly.pdbx_strand_id
1 'polypeptide(L)'
;MMVMMMDIQTEFEYMKPEVKLISVTPDAEKHMAYCARVSNPANQESEKFSGLLKYCIQHQHWSIFEQATMTVEINTTRGIAAQILRHRSFTYQEFSQRYADTNLLSKTIPLPELRRQDDKNRQNSIDDIPDYLKLVLSEDIRVHFEHALHLYNRLLEAGVAKECARFVLPLATPTRLYMTGSVRSWIHYIDLRSSHGTQKEHMEIAEAVRCIFTCQFPAVSEALGWKRDGCDECVDAPSIRID
;
A
#
# COMPACT_ATOMS: atom_id res chain seq x y z
N MET A 1 5.57 -40.43 -32.68
CA MET A 1 5.12 -39.03 -32.82
C MET A 1 5.47 -38.33 -31.52
N MET A 2 6.63 -37.71 -31.50
CA MET A 2 7.24 -37.09 -30.30
C MET A 2 6.63 -35.70 -30.16
N VAL A 3 5.77 -35.52 -29.16
CA VAL A 3 5.21 -34.20 -28.82
C VAL A 3 6.37 -33.38 -28.26
N MET A 4 6.84 -32.40 -29.03
CA MET A 4 7.71 -31.34 -28.51
C MET A 4 6.93 -30.65 -27.42
N MET A 5 7.33 -30.85 -26.16
CA MET A 5 6.98 -29.95 -25.05
C MET A 5 7.67 -28.62 -25.37
N MET A 6 6.93 -27.68 -25.91
CA MET A 6 7.34 -26.30 -25.94
C MET A 6 7.36 -25.85 -24.46
N ASP A 7 8.54 -25.48 -23.94
CA ASP A 7 8.70 -24.72 -22.74
C ASP A 7 8.01 -23.35 -22.93
N ILE A 8 6.71 -23.30 -22.69
CA ILE A 8 5.98 -22.05 -22.59
C ILE A 8 6.20 -21.57 -21.16
N GLN A 9 7.32 -20.93 -20.90
CA GLN A 9 7.45 -20.01 -19.78
C GLN A 9 6.60 -18.78 -20.08
N THR A 10 5.30 -18.91 -19.93
CA THR A 10 4.41 -17.76 -19.89
C THR A 10 4.63 -17.10 -18.54
N GLU A 11 5.55 -16.13 -18.43
CA GLU A 11 5.67 -15.28 -17.26
C GLU A 11 4.40 -14.46 -17.16
N PHE A 12 3.51 -14.83 -16.24
CA PHE A 12 2.34 -14.03 -15.91
C PHE A 12 2.78 -12.81 -15.09
N GLU A 13 2.38 -11.64 -15.53
CA GLU A 13 2.62 -10.39 -14.80
C GLU A 13 1.66 -10.30 -13.62
N TYR A 14 2.15 -10.59 -12.41
CA TYR A 14 1.43 -10.37 -11.16
C TYR A 14 1.67 -8.95 -10.67
N MET A 15 0.63 -8.30 -10.12
CA MET A 15 0.80 -6.99 -9.54
C MET A 15 1.60 -7.07 -8.25
N LYS A 16 2.79 -6.47 -8.25
CA LYS A 16 3.51 -6.15 -7.03
C LYS A 16 3.10 -4.73 -6.61
N PRO A 17 2.57 -4.54 -5.40
CA PRO A 17 2.26 -3.21 -4.92
C PRO A 17 3.53 -2.39 -4.78
N GLU A 18 3.46 -1.12 -5.18
CA GLU A 18 4.55 -0.17 -5.06
C GLU A 18 4.14 0.95 -4.10
N VAL A 19 5.02 1.33 -3.19
CA VAL A 19 4.79 2.41 -2.22
C VAL A 19 5.95 3.38 -2.28
N LYS A 20 5.62 4.69 -2.40
CA LYS A 20 6.61 5.77 -2.43
C LYS A 20 6.32 6.82 -1.38
N LEU A 21 7.33 7.33 -0.71
CA LEU A 21 7.22 8.51 0.14
C LEU A 21 6.94 9.75 -0.72
N ILE A 22 5.92 10.51 -0.36
CA ILE A 22 5.59 11.79 -1.01
C ILE A 22 6.00 12.97 -0.13
N SER A 23 5.65 12.91 1.15
CA SER A 23 6.01 13.97 2.11
C SER A 23 6.01 13.46 3.53
N VAL A 24 6.77 14.12 4.37
CA VAL A 24 6.83 13.90 5.82
C VAL A 24 7.05 15.25 6.50
N THR A 25 6.50 15.44 7.70
CA THR A 25 6.80 16.62 8.52
C THR A 25 8.31 16.74 8.74
N PRO A 26 8.95 17.86 8.40
CA PRO A 26 10.38 18.06 8.63
C PRO A 26 10.74 17.88 10.10
N ASP A 27 11.88 17.23 10.38
CA ASP A 27 12.36 16.95 11.75
C ASP A 27 11.27 16.40 12.69
N ALA A 28 10.41 15.53 12.16
CA ALA A 28 9.15 15.10 12.77
C ALA A 28 9.31 14.59 14.20
N GLU A 29 10.35 13.82 14.50
CA GLU A 29 10.58 13.26 15.86
C GLU A 29 10.96 14.35 16.85
N LYS A 30 11.79 15.30 16.45
CA LYS A 30 12.13 16.49 17.24
C LYS A 30 10.90 17.37 17.42
N HIS A 31 10.11 17.58 16.36
CA HIS A 31 8.88 18.34 16.39
C HIS A 31 7.85 17.75 17.37
N MET A 32 7.61 16.44 17.33
CA MET A 32 6.72 15.75 18.27
C MET A 32 7.20 15.91 19.73
N ALA A 33 8.50 15.79 19.97
CA ALA A 33 9.07 15.95 21.29
C ALA A 33 9.00 17.41 21.80
N TYR A 34 9.19 18.39 20.91
CA TYR A 34 8.96 19.80 21.20
C TYR A 34 7.53 20.05 21.67
N CYS A 35 6.54 19.55 20.92
CA CYS A 35 5.13 19.65 21.29
C CYS A 35 4.82 18.94 22.63
N ALA A 36 5.40 17.77 22.87
CA ALA A 36 5.22 17.03 24.11
C ALA A 36 5.70 17.80 25.36
N ARG A 37 6.66 18.71 25.18
CA ARG A 37 7.24 19.52 26.27
C ARG A 37 6.55 20.87 26.47
N VAL A 38 5.37 21.07 25.92
CA VAL A 38 4.62 22.35 26.05
C VAL A 38 4.48 22.84 27.48
N SER A 39 4.40 21.93 28.47
CA SER A 39 4.34 22.26 29.92
C SER A 39 5.71 22.30 30.60
N ASN A 40 6.80 22.20 29.86
CA ASN A 40 8.19 22.27 30.37
C ASN A 40 9.08 23.15 29.46
N PRO A 41 8.84 24.48 29.44
CA PRO A 41 9.50 25.40 28.52
C PRO A 41 11.03 25.39 28.59
N ALA A 42 11.61 25.15 29.79
CA ALA A 42 13.05 25.09 29.99
C ALA A 42 13.75 23.95 29.20
N ASN A 43 13.02 22.89 28.88
CA ASN A 43 13.52 21.73 28.13
C ASN A 43 12.89 21.56 26.76
N GLN A 44 12.07 22.51 26.31
CA GLN A 44 11.30 22.38 25.06
C GLN A 44 12.21 22.22 23.84
N GLU A 45 13.31 22.97 23.79
CA GLU A 45 14.31 22.94 22.70
C GLU A 45 15.36 21.82 22.81
N SER A 46 15.20 20.89 23.80
CA SER A 46 16.19 19.85 24.01
C SER A 46 16.30 18.88 22.84
N GLU A 47 17.51 18.68 22.34
CA GLU A 47 17.84 17.70 21.28
C GLU A 47 17.70 16.24 21.73
N LYS A 48 17.55 15.96 23.03
CA LYS A 48 17.41 14.62 23.59
C LYS A 48 15.95 14.17 23.57
N PHE A 49 15.44 13.71 22.43
CA PHE A 49 14.03 13.38 22.26
C PHE A 49 13.68 11.88 22.28
N SER A 50 14.63 10.99 21.88
CA SER A 50 14.33 9.54 21.71
C SER A 50 13.78 8.89 23.00
N GLY A 51 14.35 9.21 24.17
CA GLY A 51 13.86 8.71 25.47
C GLY A 51 12.46 9.16 25.81
N LEU A 52 12.09 10.40 25.43
CA LEU A 52 10.74 10.94 25.64
C LEU A 52 9.73 10.22 24.71
N LEU A 53 10.03 10.03 23.45
CA LEU A 53 9.17 9.32 22.50
C LEU A 53 8.95 7.88 22.96
N LYS A 54 10.01 7.19 23.39
CA LYS A 54 9.92 5.83 23.96
C LYS A 54 9.02 5.80 25.19
N TYR A 55 9.19 6.75 26.14
CA TYR A 55 8.32 6.87 27.32
C TYR A 55 6.86 7.05 26.92
N CYS A 56 6.57 7.95 25.97
CA CYS A 56 5.20 8.21 25.49
C CYS A 56 4.57 6.97 24.84
N ILE A 57 5.30 6.19 24.06
CA ILE A 57 4.83 4.93 23.49
C ILE A 57 4.50 3.91 24.58
N GLN A 58 5.42 3.70 25.55
CA GLN A 58 5.24 2.75 26.64
C GLN A 58 4.05 3.08 27.56
N HIS A 59 3.74 4.37 27.72
CA HIS A 59 2.63 4.83 28.55
C HIS A 59 1.38 5.20 27.72
N GLN A 60 1.37 4.88 26.43
CA GLN A 60 0.24 5.12 25.52
C GLN A 60 -0.18 6.60 25.43
N HIS A 61 0.77 7.51 25.55
CA HIS A 61 0.55 8.95 25.37
C HIS A 61 0.55 9.29 23.89
N TRP A 62 -0.52 8.90 23.19
CA TRP A 62 -0.60 8.93 21.71
C TRP A 62 -0.78 10.33 21.12
N SER A 63 -1.24 11.32 21.90
CA SER A 63 -1.58 12.66 21.39
C SER A 63 -0.41 13.40 20.73
N ILE A 64 0.83 13.16 21.18
CA ILE A 64 2.01 13.78 20.56
C ILE A 64 2.29 13.27 19.16
N PHE A 65 1.95 12.02 18.86
CA PHE A 65 2.13 11.40 17.56
C PHE A 65 1.09 11.85 16.52
N GLU A 66 0.12 12.70 16.91
CA GLU A 66 -0.77 13.42 16.00
C GLU A 66 -0.11 14.72 15.44
N GLN A 67 1.02 15.16 16.01
CA GLN A 67 1.65 16.44 15.66
C GLN A 67 2.57 16.35 14.44
N ALA A 68 2.77 15.17 13.89
CA ALA A 68 3.54 14.96 12.66
C ALA A 68 2.78 14.02 11.71
N THR A 69 2.98 14.23 10.41
CA THR A 69 2.27 13.52 9.34
C THR A 69 3.23 12.93 8.32
N MET A 70 2.77 11.89 7.63
CA MET A 70 3.43 11.30 6.47
C MET A 70 2.39 11.04 5.38
N THR A 71 2.78 11.27 4.12
CA THR A 71 2.01 10.96 2.92
C THR A 71 2.78 9.98 2.05
N VAL A 72 2.11 8.91 1.61
CA VAL A 72 2.66 7.95 0.64
C VAL A 72 1.77 7.86 -0.59
N GLU A 73 2.39 7.58 -1.74
CA GLU A 73 1.73 7.08 -2.95
C GLU A 73 1.70 5.56 -2.90
N ILE A 74 0.56 4.96 -3.23
CA ILE A 74 0.38 3.51 -3.29
C ILE A 74 -0.18 3.15 -4.66
N ASN A 75 0.57 2.36 -5.43
CA ASN A 75 0.11 1.72 -6.66
C ASN A 75 -0.38 0.31 -6.34
N THR A 76 -1.64 0.02 -6.61
CA THR A 76 -2.29 -1.25 -6.26
C THR A 76 -3.50 -1.51 -7.15
N THR A 77 -4.36 -2.48 -6.79
CA THR A 77 -5.61 -2.76 -7.50
C THR A 77 -6.82 -2.09 -6.82
N ARG A 78 -7.92 -1.93 -7.56
CA ARG A 78 -9.19 -1.42 -7.03
C ARG A 78 -9.71 -2.25 -5.85
N GLY A 79 -9.52 -3.58 -5.90
CA GLY A 79 -9.94 -4.49 -4.84
C GLY A 79 -9.20 -4.22 -3.53
N ILE A 80 -7.89 -3.99 -3.57
CA ILE A 80 -7.07 -3.69 -2.39
C ILE A 80 -7.29 -2.24 -1.93
N ALA A 81 -7.37 -1.29 -2.86
CA ALA A 81 -7.66 0.11 -2.52
C ALA A 81 -8.97 0.24 -1.71
N ALA A 82 -10.02 -0.52 -2.07
CA ALA A 82 -11.27 -0.55 -1.33
C ALA A 82 -11.11 -0.98 0.15
N GLN A 83 -10.12 -1.84 0.46
CA GLN A 83 -9.80 -2.22 1.85
C GLN A 83 -9.01 -1.11 2.56
N ILE A 84 -8.05 -0.47 1.86
CA ILE A 84 -7.24 0.63 2.39
C ILE A 84 -8.12 1.82 2.77
N LEU A 85 -9.06 2.20 1.91
CA LEU A 85 -9.98 3.33 2.11
C LEU A 85 -10.90 3.18 3.34
N ARG A 86 -10.98 2.00 3.96
CA ARG A 86 -11.74 1.78 5.21
C ARG A 86 -11.04 2.33 6.46
N HIS A 87 -9.76 2.68 6.39
CA HIS A 87 -9.01 3.29 7.50
C HIS A 87 -9.37 4.77 7.66
N ARG A 88 -10.35 5.07 8.52
CA ARG A 88 -10.95 6.41 8.66
C ARG A 88 -10.04 7.47 9.29
N SER A 89 -8.92 7.07 9.89
CA SER A 89 -7.93 8.00 10.47
C SER A 89 -6.98 8.61 9.45
N PHE A 90 -7.22 8.35 8.15
CA PHE A 90 -6.42 8.87 7.04
C PHE A 90 -7.28 9.70 6.09
N THR A 91 -6.61 10.55 5.32
CA THR A 91 -7.19 11.21 4.15
C THR A 91 -6.61 10.62 2.88
N TYR A 92 -7.42 10.63 1.81
CA TYR A 92 -7.08 9.95 0.57
C TYR A 92 -7.36 10.80 -0.65
N GLN A 93 -6.52 10.63 -1.67
CA GLN A 93 -6.79 11.05 -3.03
C GLN A 93 -6.54 9.84 -3.93
N GLU A 94 -7.57 9.35 -4.62
CA GLU A 94 -7.47 8.19 -5.49
C GLU A 94 -7.69 8.56 -6.95
N PHE A 95 -7.00 7.87 -7.87
CA PHE A 95 -7.19 7.99 -9.31
C PHE A 95 -8.67 7.80 -9.68
N SER A 96 -9.24 8.82 -10.29
CA SER A 96 -10.68 8.84 -10.61
C SER A 96 -10.96 8.24 -11.98
N GLN A 97 -11.49 7.03 -12.02
CA GLN A 97 -11.98 6.39 -13.24
C GLN A 97 -13.25 7.05 -13.84
N ARG A 98 -13.84 8.04 -13.16
CA ARG A 98 -14.90 8.87 -13.73
C ARG A 98 -14.32 9.95 -14.65
N TYR A 99 -13.18 10.47 -14.29
CA TYR A 99 -12.52 11.59 -14.96
C TYR A 99 -11.47 11.12 -15.97
N ALA A 100 -10.63 10.19 -15.59
CA ALA A 100 -9.47 9.74 -16.36
C ALA A 100 -9.66 8.34 -16.93
N ASP A 101 -9.02 8.07 -18.07
CA ASP A 101 -8.94 6.76 -18.68
C ASP A 101 -7.98 5.87 -17.89
N THR A 102 -8.39 4.64 -17.57
CA THR A 102 -7.57 3.67 -16.85
C THR A 102 -6.29 3.29 -17.60
N ASN A 103 -6.27 3.39 -18.92
CA ASN A 103 -5.09 3.17 -19.75
C ASN A 103 -3.93 4.14 -19.44
N LEU A 104 -4.18 5.24 -18.70
CA LEU A 104 -3.13 6.14 -18.19
C LEU A 104 -2.30 5.51 -17.08
N LEU A 105 -2.83 4.52 -16.35
CA LEU A 105 -2.08 3.81 -15.30
C LEU A 105 -1.44 2.54 -15.84
N SER A 106 -2.16 1.78 -16.65
CA SER A 106 -1.66 0.55 -17.27
C SER A 106 -2.49 0.19 -18.48
N LYS A 107 -1.86 -0.42 -19.47
CA LYS A 107 -2.52 -1.00 -20.65
C LYS A 107 -2.93 -2.45 -20.46
N THR A 108 -2.57 -3.04 -19.32
CA THR A 108 -2.87 -4.42 -18.94
C THR A 108 -3.51 -4.47 -17.56
N ILE A 109 -4.22 -5.54 -17.27
CA ILE A 109 -4.77 -5.82 -15.95
C ILE A 109 -3.98 -6.98 -15.38
N PRO A 110 -3.23 -6.78 -14.28
CA PRO A 110 -2.37 -7.80 -13.69
C PRO A 110 -3.20 -8.96 -13.14
N LEU A 111 -2.64 -10.16 -13.20
CA LEU A 111 -3.31 -11.34 -12.67
C LEU A 111 -3.25 -11.38 -11.13
N PRO A 112 -4.29 -11.90 -10.47
CA PRO A 112 -4.22 -12.21 -9.05
C PRO A 112 -3.36 -13.45 -8.80
N GLU A 113 -2.61 -13.46 -7.72
CA GLU A 113 -1.95 -14.68 -7.25
C GLU A 113 -3.01 -15.65 -6.70
N LEU A 114 -3.12 -16.84 -7.30
CA LEU A 114 -4.15 -17.80 -6.94
C LEU A 114 -3.74 -18.60 -5.70
N ARG A 115 -4.58 -18.56 -4.67
CA ARG A 115 -4.41 -19.27 -3.41
C ARG A 115 -5.72 -19.97 -3.03
N ARG A 116 -5.62 -21.14 -2.40
CA ARG A 116 -6.78 -21.89 -1.91
C ARG A 116 -7.37 -21.23 -0.64
N GLN A 117 -8.69 -21.28 -0.49
CA GLN A 117 -9.38 -20.85 0.73
C GLN A 117 -8.94 -21.72 1.91
N ASP A 118 -8.58 -21.09 3.03
CA ASP A 118 -8.33 -21.79 4.29
C ASP A 118 -9.66 -22.33 4.88
N ASP A 119 -9.68 -23.61 5.23
CA ASP A 119 -10.88 -24.29 5.74
C ASP A 119 -11.26 -23.86 7.16
N LYS A 120 -10.28 -23.38 7.94
CA LYS A 120 -10.45 -22.97 9.34
C LYS A 120 -10.65 -21.47 9.50
N ASN A 121 -9.91 -20.69 8.74
CA ASN A 121 -9.98 -19.22 8.78
C ASN A 121 -10.46 -18.66 7.45
N ARG A 122 -11.71 -18.24 7.39
CA ARG A 122 -12.33 -17.69 6.16
C ARG A 122 -11.67 -16.42 5.62
N GLN A 123 -10.81 -15.75 6.40
CA GLN A 123 -10.07 -14.57 5.97
C GLN A 123 -8.67 -14.92 5.45
N ASN A 124 -8.23 -16.15 5.61
CA ASN A 124 -6.91 -16.61 5.20
C ASN A 124 -6.96 -17.38 3.88
N SER A 125 -5.81 -17.45 3.22
CA SER A 125 -5.59 -18.25 2.02
C SER A 125 -4.28 -19.02 2.12
N ILE A 126 -4.21 -20.18 1.47
CA ILE A 126 -3.08 -21.11 1.53
C ILE A 126 -2.54 -21.28 0.11
N ASP A 127 -1.23 -21.11 -0.05
CA ASP A 127 -0.56 -21.28 -1.33
C ASP A 127 -0.18 -22.75 -1.57
N ASP A 128 -1.20 -23.57 -1.86
CA ASP A 128 -1.08 -25.01 -2.09
C ASP A 128 -1.87 -25.50 -3.31
N ILE A 129 -2.32 -24.59 -4.19
CA ILE A 129 -2.92 -24.96 -5.47
C ILE A 129 -1.83 -25.55 -6.37
N PRO A 130 -2.03 -26.74 -6.98
CA PRO A 130 -1.06 -27.32 -7.90
C PRO A 130 -0.73 -26.40 -9.08
N ASP A 131 0.54 -26.33 -9.48
CA ASP A 131 1.03 -25.37 -10.49
C ASP A 131 0.31 -25.51 -11.84
N TYR A 132 0.03 -26.77 -12.26
CA TYR A 132 -0.72 -26.98 -13.51
C TYR A 132 -2.13 -26.36 -13.46
N LEU A 133 -2.79 -26.39 -12.29
CA LEU A 133 -4.12 -25.80 -12.11
C LEU A 133 -4.03 -24.28 -12.03
N LYS A 134 -3.01 -23.74 -11.33
CA LYS A 134 -2.73 -22.31 -11.35
C LYS A 134 -2.54 -21.79 -12.76
N LEU A 135 -1.76 -22.52 -13.59
CA LEU A 135 -1.51 -22.14 -14.98
C LEU A 135 -2.79 -22.07 -15.81
N VAL A 136 -3.63 -23.12 -15.76
CA VAL A 136 -4.92 -23.16 -16.50
C VAL A 136 -5.86 -22.03 -16.06
N LEU A 137 -6.05 -21.86 -14.74
CA LEU A 137 -6.96 -20.83 -14.19
C LEU A 137 -6.43 -19.42 -14.47
N SER A 138 -5.13 -19.19 -14.41
CA SER A 138 -4.52 -17.91 -14.72
C SER A 138 -4.72 -17.54 -16.19
N GLU A 139 -4.64 -18.50 -17.10
CA GLU A 139 -4.93 -18.27 -18.52
C GLU A 139 -6.39 -17.90 -18.76
N ASP A 140 -7.33 -18.58 -18.12
CA ASP A 140 -8.76 -18.24 -18.19
C ASP A 140 -9.03 -16.81 -17.68
N ILE A 141 -8.38 -16.42 -16.57
CA ILE A 141 -8.49 -15.07 -16.02
C ILE A 141 -7.86 -14.04 -16.98
N ARG A 142 -6.70 -14.34 -17.59
CA ARG A 142 -6.04 -13.46 -18.54
C ARG A 142 -6.96 -13.15 -19.73
N VAL A 143 -7.52 -14.18 -20.35
CA VAL A 143 -8.47 -14.03 -21.47
C VAL A 143 -9.68 -13.18 -21.05
N HIS A 144 -10.22 -13.41 -19.86
CA HIS A 144 -11.33 -12.61 -19.33
C HIS A 144 -10.95 -11.15 -19.13
N PHE A 145 -9.77 -10.85 -18.59
CA PHE A 145 -9.31 -9.48 -18.36
C PHE A 145 -9.02 -8.73 -19.68
N GLU A 146 -8.43 -9.39 -20.65
CA GLU A 146 -8.23 -8.84 -21.99
C GLU A 146 -9.58 -8.49 -22.66
N HIS A 147 -10.56 -9.38 -22.54
CA HIS A 147 -11.89 -9.11 -23.06
C HIS A 147 -12.57 -7.93 -22.35
N ALA A 148 -12.45 -7.85 -21.01
CA ALA A 148 -13.01 -6.73 -20.24
C ALA A 148 -12.37 -5.40 -20.65
N LEU A 149 -11.04 -5.35 -20.80
CA LEU A 149 -10.33 -4.15 -21.25
C LEU A 149 -10.68 -3.77 -22.70
N HIS A 150 -10.79 -4.75 -23.58
CA HIS A 150 -11.24 -4.52 -24.96
C HIS A 150 -12.66 -3.94 -24.99
N LEU A 151 -13.59 -4.49 -24.21
CA LEU A 151 -14.94 -3.98 -24.09
C LEU A 151 -14.98 -2.54 -23.55
N TYR A 152 -14.17 -2.25 -22.52
CA TYR A 152 -14.02 -0.91 -21.97
C TYR A 152 -13.59 0.10 -23.05
N ASN A 153 -12.55 -0.23 -23.82
CA ASN A 153 -12.04 0.63 -24.90
C ASN A 153 -13.10 0.86 -25.98
N ARG A 154 -13.82 -0.19 -26.40
CA ARG A 154 -14.93 -0.06 -27.37
C ARG A 154 -16.05 0.83 -26.87
N LEU A 155 -16.38 0.78 -25.58
CA LEU A 155 -17.39 1.68 -24.99
C LEU A 155 -16.92 3.13 -25.06
N LEU A 156 -15.64 3.41 -24.77
CA LEU A 156 -15.08 4.76 -24.88
C LEU A 156 -15.08 5.26 -26.34
N GLU A 157 -14.67 4.42 -27.30
CA GLU A 157 -14.70 4.73 -28.74
C GLU A 157 -16.12 5.01 -29.24
N ALA A 158 -17.12 4.33 -28.68
CA ALA A 158 -18.53 4.56 -28.97
C ALA A 158 -19.10 5.81 -28.26
N GLY A 159 -18.28 6.57 -27.52
CA GLY A 159 -18.69 7.79 -26.82
C GLY A 159 -19.38 7.55 -25.47
N VAL A 160 -19.35 6.34 -24.93
CA VAL A 160 -19.89 6.07 -23.59
C VAL A 160 -19.04 6.77 -22.54
N ALA A 161 -19.69 7.46 -21.62
CA ALA A 161 -18.99 8.16 -20.53
C ALA A 161 -18.16 7.20 -19.68
N LYS A 162 -16.91 7.64 -19.29
CA LYS A 162 -15.99 6.84 -18.46
C LYS A 162 -16.65 6.31 -17.18
N GLU A 163 -17.52 7.10 -16.56
CA GLU A 163 -18.25 6.70 -15.35
C GLU A 163 -19.19 5.51 -15.56
N CYS A 164 -19.62 5.26 -16.79
CA CYS A 164 -20.42 4.09 -17.17
C CYS A 164 -19.53 2.96 -17.68
N ALA A 165 -18.57 3.26 -18.56
CA ALA A 165 -17.68 2.27 -19.16
C ALA A 165 -16.87 1.49 -18.09
N ARG A 166 -16.43 2.14 -17.01
CA ARG A 166 -15.62 1.52 -15.94
C ARG A 166 -16.29 0.32 -15.24
N PHE A 167 -17.62 0.15 -15.35
CA PHE A 167 -18.32 -0.96 -14.69
C PHE A 167 -18.04 -2.33 -15.31
N VAL A 168 -17.44 -2.38 -16.51
CA VAL A 168 -17.01 -3.66 -17.11
C VAL A 168 -15.62 -4.09 -16.64
N LEU A 169 -14.90 -3.23 -15.92
CA LEU A 169 -13.54 -3.50 -15.46
C LEU A 169 -13.53 -4.36 -14.19
N PRO A 170 -12.64 -5.37 -14.09
CA PRO A 170 -12.53 -6.21 -12.90
C PRO A 170 -11.89 -5.46 -11.72
N LEU A 171 -12.05 -6.02 -10.50
CA LEU A 171 -11.46 -5.50 -9.27
C LEU A 171 -9.91 -5.49 -9.31
N ALA A 172 -9.30 -6.32 -10.16
CA ALA A 172 -7.85 -6.35 -10.39
C ALA A 172 -7.34 -5.13 -11.18
N THR A 173 -8.23 -4.28 -11.72
CA THR A 173 -7.82 -3.06 -12.45
C THR A 173 -6.90 -2.20 -11.58
N PRO A 174 -5.74 -1.76 -12.12
CA PRO A 174 -4.81 -0.90 -11.41
C PRO A 174 -5.42 0.42 -10.95
N THR A 175 -4.99 0.88 -9.80
CA THR A 175 -5.30 2.21 -9.26
C THR A 175 -4.10 2.78 -8.53
N ARG A 176 -4.08 4.09 -8.38
CA ARG A 176 -3.10 4.85 -7.60
C ARG A 176 -3.84 5.65 -6.54
N LEU A 177 -3.33 5.64 -5.33
CA LEU A 177 -3.86 6.48 -4.27
C LEU A 177 -2.74 7.14 -3.46
N TYR A 178 -3.03 8.35 -2.99
CA TYR A 178 -2.24 9.04 -1.99
C TYR A 178 -2.94 8.87 -0.65
N MET A 179 -2.17 8.49 0.37
CA MET A 179 -2.67 8.22 1.71
C MET A 179 -1.88 9.07 2.70
N THR A 180 -2.58 9.97 3.40
CA THR A 180 -1.98 10.90 4.38
C THR A 180 -2.55 10.63 5.76
N GLY A 181 -1.67 10.55 6.75
CA GLY A 181 -2.07 10.37 8.14
C GLY A 181 -1.04 10.86 9.14
N SER A 182 -1.45 10.99 10.41
CA SER A 182 -0.54 11.25 11.51
C SER A 182 0.37 10.05 11.78
N VAL A 183 1.49 10.29 12.44
CA VAL A 183 2.40 9.23 12.90
C VAL A 183 1.65 8.17 13.73
N ARG A 184 0.72 8.61 14.61
CA ARG A 184 -0.15 7.70 15.36
C ARG A 184 -0.98 6.80 14.45
N SER A 185 -1.61 7.36 13.42
CA SER A 185 -2.43 6.60 12.47
C SER A 185 -1.59 5.57 11.74
N TRP A 186 -0.39 5.95 11.31
CA TRP A 186 0.55 5.05 10.65
C TRP A 186 1.02 3.90 11.55
N ILE A 187 1.36 4.17 12.82
CA ILE A 187 1.70 3.11 13.79
C ILE A 187 0.57 2.08 13.87
N HIS A 188 -0.66 2.54 14.07
CA HIS A 188 -1.82 1.65 14.16
C HIS A 188 -2.09 0.87 12.85
N TYR A 189 -1.96 1.53 11.69
CA TYR A 189 -2.16 0.89 10.38
C TYR A 189 -1.15 -0.23 10.13
N ILE A 190 0.14 0.06 10.34
CA ILE A 190 1.24 -0.88 10.15
C ILE A 190 1.06 -2.10 11.07
N ASP A 191 0.87 -1.87 12.37
CA ASP A 191 0.66 -2.94 13.36
C ASP A 191 -0.52 -3.85 12.99
N LEU A 192 -1.66 -3.26 12.62
CA LEU A 192 -2.87 -3.98 12.24
C LEU A 192 -2.69 -4.76 10.94
N ARG A 193 -2.05 -4.19 9.91
CA ARG A 193 -2.02 -4.74 8.56
C ARG A 193 -0.80 -5.60 8.25
N SER A 194 0.25 -5.54 9.06
CA SER A 194 1.36 -6.51 9.02
C SER A 194 1.05 -7.80 9.80
N SER A 195 -0.13 -7.91 10.41
CA SER A 195 -0.52 -9.07 11.21
C SER A 195 -1.14 -10.20 10.36
N HIS A 196 -1.05 -11.45 10.87
CA HIS A 196 -1.72 -12.61 10.28
C HIS A 196 -3.24 -12.39 10.16
N GLY A 197 -3.81 -12.77 9.03
CA GLY A 197 -5.23 -12.56 8.70
C GLY A 197 -5.50 -11.34 7.83
N THR A 198 -4.49 -10.54 7.54
CA THR A 198 -4.54 -9.54 6.47
C THR A 198 -4.33 -10.23 5.12
N GLN A 199 -5.09 -9.82 4.09
CA GLN A 199 -4.87 -10.30 2.74
C GLN A 199 -3.43 -10.00 2.30
N LYS A 200 -2.74 -10.96 1.67
CA LYS A 200 -1.31 -10.89 1.33
C LYS A 200 -0.91 -9.58 0.65
N GLU A 201 -1.64 -9.19 -0.39
CA GLU A 201 -1.35 -7.98 -1.16
C GLU A 201 -1.47 -6.68 -0.32
N HIS A 202 -2.39 -6.66 0.66
CA HIS A 202 -2.51 -5.54 1.60
C HIS A 202 -1.40 -5.58 2.67
N MET A 203 -1.00 -6.77 3.10
CA MET A 203 0.12 -6.96 4.03
C MET A 203 1.44 -6.49 3.40
N GLU A 204 1.69 -6.81 2.14
CA GLU A 204 2.87 -6.35 1.39
C GLU A 204 2.94 -4.81 1.31
N ILE A 205 1.79 -4.14 1.13
CA ILE A 205 1.72 -2.67 1.19
C ILE A 205 2.07 -2.17 2.59
N ALA A 206 1.52 -2.79 3.65
CA ALA A 206 1.81 -2.38 5.02
C ALA A 206 3.30 -2.56 5.38
N GLU A 207 3.93 -3.63 4.90
CA GLU A 207 5.36 -3.88 5.07
C GLU A 207 6.22 -2.86 4.30
N ALA A 208 5.84 -2.51 3.07
CA ALA A 208 6.53 -1.47 2.31
C ALA A 208 6.40 -0.09 3.00
N VAL A 209 5.22 0.23 3.54
CA VAL A 209 5.02 1.44 4.36
C VAL A 209 5.86 1.37 5.63
N ARG A 210 5.95 0.21 6.31
CA ARG A 210 6.79 0.03 7.51
C ARG A 210 8.25 0.32 7.20
N CYS A 211 8.76 -0.12 6.05
CA CYS A 211 10.13 0.18 5.61
C CYS A 211 10.35 1.70 5.50
N ILE A 212 9.46 2.42 4.80
CA ILE A 212 9.53 3.89 4.70
C ILE A 212 9.44 4.54 6.09
N PHE A 213 8.50 4.09 6.91
CA PHE A 213 8.27 4.63 8.25
C PHE A 213 9.52 4.48 9.15
N THR A 214 10.18 3.32 9.13
CA THR A 214 11.40 3.08 9.93
C THR A 214 12.57 3.97 9.48
N CYS A 215 12.62 4.36 8.22
CA CYS A 215 13.61 5.32 7.74
C CYS A 215 13.31 6.77 8.18
N GLN A 216 12.02 7.16 8.19
CA GLN A 216 11.60 8.53 8.50
C GLN A 216 11.46 8.79 10.02
N PHE A 217 11.17 7.75 10.81
CA PHE A 217 10.92 7.84 12.26
C PHE A 217 11.74 6.79 13.03
N PRO A 218 13.09 6.88 13.01
CA PRO A 218 13.97 5.86 13.58
C PRO A 218 13.83 5.69 15.10
N ALA A 219 13.66 6.77 15.87
CA ALA A 219 13.51 6.68 17.33
C ALA A 219 12.15 6.12 17.74
N VAL A 220 11.08 6.46 16.99
CA VAL A 220 9.75 5.88 17.18
C VAL A 220 9.78 4.39 16.86
N SER A 221 10.41 4.00 15.74
CA SER A 221 10.52 2.61 15.30
C SER A 221 11.32 1.76 16.29
N GLU A 222 12.43 2.26 16.81
CA GLU A 222 13.20 1.61 17.88
C GLU A 222 12.34 1.39 19.13
N ALA A 223 11.56 2.41 19.52
CA ALA A 223 10.70 2.32 20.68
C ALA A 223 9.55 1.30 20.53
N LEU A 224 9.08 1.07 19.29
CA LEU A 224 8.10 0.05 18.92
C LEU A 224 8.72 -1.35 18.74
N GLY A 225 10.05 -1.47 18.75
CA GLY A 225 10.78 -2.71 18.48
C GLY A 225 10.78 -3.09 16.98
N TRP A 226 10.48 -2.15 16.11
CA TRP A 226 10.56 -2.37 14.65
C TRP A 226 12.00 -2.22 14.19
N LYS A 227 12.53 -3.27 13.56
CA LYS A 227 13.87 -3.24 13.00
C LYS A 227 13.86 -2.59 11.62
N ARG A 228 14.95 -1.92 11.29
CA ARG A 228 15.23 -1.46 9.94
C ARG A 228 15.79 -2.67 9.17
N ASP A 229 14.90 -3.43 8.52
CA ASP A 229 15.32 -4.52 7.65
C ASP A 229 15.79 -3.90 6.33
N GLY A 230 17.10 -3.97 6.07
CA GLY A 230 17.90 -3.66 4.88
C GLY A 230 17.23 -3.05 3.65
N CYS A 231 16.56 -1.91 3.80
CA CYS A 231 15.92 -1.19 2.72
C CYS A 231 16.89 -0.11 2.22
N ASP A 232 17.80 -0.47 1.30
CA ASP A 232 18.72 0.47 0.65
C ASP A 232 17.98 1.47 -0.27
N GLU A 233 16.79 1.13 -0.73
CA GLU A 233 15.98 1.96 -1.64
C GLU A 233 15.22 3.12 -0.94
N CYS A 234 15.09 3.10 0.40
CA CYS A 234 14.34 4.14 1.12
C CYS A 234 15.17 5.40 1.43
N VAL A 235 16.47 5.42 1.12
CA VAL A 235 17.37 6.53 1.50
C VAL A 235 17.23 7.72 0.54
N ASP A 236 16.79 7.50 -0.69
CA ASP A 236 16.77 8.50 -1.76
C ASP A 236 15.35 8.87 -2.25
N ALA A 237 14.32 8.79 -1.39
CA ALA A 237 13.03 9.32 -1.77
C ALA A 237 13.11 10.84 -1.90
N PRO A 238 13.10 11.41 -3.13
CA PRO A 238 13.15 12.85 -3.31
C PRO A 238 11.87 13.42 -2.72
N SER A 239 12.01 14.35 -1.78
CA SER A 239 10.91 15.25 -1.43
C SER A 239 10.46 15.93 -2.72
N ILE A 240 9.26 15.67 -3.19
CA ILE A 240 8.69 16.39 -4.32
C ILE A 240 8.64 17.86 -3.89
N ARG A 241 9.52 18.69 -4.44
CA ARG A 241 9.38 20.14 -4.34
C ARG A 241 8.23 20.50 -5.29
N ILE A 242 7.13 20.93 -4.71
CA ILE A 242 6.05 21.59 -5.45
C ILE A 242 6.52 23.04 -5.54
N ASP A 243 7.08 23.42 -6.71
CA ASP A 243 7.41 24.82 -7.05
C ASP A 243 6.11 25.60 -7.29
#